data_0ead5b72086521838f52cf35a8cb9ccb
#
_entry.id   0ead5b72086521838f52cf35a8cb9ccb
#
_cell.length_a   1.000
_cell.length_b   1.000
_cell.length_c   1.000
_cell.angle_alpha   90.00
_cell.angle_beta   90.00
_cell.angle_gamma   90.00
#
_symmetry.space_group_name_H-M   'P 1'
#
loop_
_entity.id
_entity.type
_entity.pdbx_description
1 polymer ?
#
loop_
_entity_poly.entity_id
_entity_poly.type
_entity_poly.pdbx_seq_one_letter_code
_entity_poly.pdbx_strand_id
1 'polypeptide(L)'
;GVAALGAITGIGLPLVIAVIEFLWDDWRPHSAVLGRADGVKGYHDITRYPEARLIPGLVLFRWDAPLFFANAELFHDRVLDAVATSPTPVRWLVVAAEPVTSVDVTSADMLAELDETLHAAGIELCVAEMKDPVKDKLKRFGLFARLGETAFFPTMGAAVSSYLVTHPVDWVDWEDGGALSGEEILERRLP
;
A
#
# COMPACT_ATOMS: atom_id res chain seq x y z
N GLY A 1 -51.72 -7.12 -16.14
CA GLY A 1 -50.56 -7.99 -15.81
C GLY A 1 -49.31 -7.68 -16.61
N VAL A 2 -49.40 -7.26 -17.86
CA VAL A 2 -48.24 -7.05 -18.77
C VAL A 2 -47.41 -5.81 -18.37
N ALA A 3 -48.03 -4.73 -17.86
CA ALA A 3 -47.34 -3.51 -17.43
C ALA A 3 -46.51 -3.71 -16.15
N ALA A 4 -46.92 -4.57 -15.24
CA ALA A 4 -46.19 -4.90 -14.03
C ALA A 4 -44.92 -5.74 -14.32
N LEU A 5 -44.99 -6.66 -15.28
CA LEU A 5 -43.85 -7.45 -15.75
C LEU A 5 -42.80 -6.58 -16.48
N GLY A 6 -43.24 -5.59 -17.25
CA GLY A 6 -42.37 -4.62 -17.91
C GLY A 6 -41.63 -3.70 -16.92
N ALA A 7 -42.29 -3.29 -15.81
CA ALA A 7 -41.67 -2.48 -14.75
C ALA A 7 -40.66 -3.30 -13.95
N ILE A 8 -40.95 -4.56 -13.65
CA ILE A 8 -40.03 -5.45 -12.91
C ILE A 8 -38.75 -5.75 -13.72
N THR A 9 -38.89 -6.01 -15.02
CA THR A 9 -37.73 -6.18 -15.93
C THR A 9 -36.99 -4.88 -16.16
N GLY A 10 -37.67 -3.73 -16.19
CA GLY A 10 -37.05 -2.41 -16.37
C GLY A 10 -36.24 -1.94 -15.16
N ILE A 11 -36.55 -2.40 -13.93
CA ILE A 11 -35.83 -2.07 -12.71
C ILE A 11 -34.81 -3.16 -12.37
N GLY A 12 -35.11 -4.42 -12.65
CA GLY A 12 -34.25 -5.56 -12.33
C GLY A 12 -32.92 -5.56 -13.07
N LEU A 13 -32.91 -5.25 -14.36
CA LEU A 13 -31.71 -5.27 -15.19
C LEU A 13 -30.68 -4.19 -14.78
N PRO A 14 -31.04 -2.91 -14.58
CA PRO A 14 -30.12 -1.91 -14.07
C PRO A 14 -29.58 -2.24 -12.67
N LEU A 15 -30.38 -2.83 -11.80
CA LEU A 15 -29.95 -3.24 -10.47
C LEU A 15 -28.89 -4.37 -10.54
N VAL A 16 -29.11 -5.36 -11.39
CA VAL A 16 -28.14 -6.45 -11.62
C VAL A 16 -26.83 -5.90 -12.19
N ILE A 17 -26.90 -5.00 -13.15
CA ILE A 17 -25.71 -4.34 -13.73
C ILE A 17 -24.97 -3.55 -12.65
N ALA A 18 -25.66 -2.76 -11.84
CA ALA A 18 -25.06 -1.99 -10.76
C ALA A 18 -24.36 -2.88 -9.71
N VAL A 19 -24.96 -4.03 -9.38
CA VAL A 19 -24.34 -5.01 -8.47
C VAL A 19 -23.10 -5.64 -9.10
N ILE A 20 -23.16 -5.98 -10.39
CA ILE A 20 -22.01 -6.53 -11.12
C ILE A 20 -20.87 -5.52 -11.20
N GLU A 21 -21.17 -4.25 -11.51
CA GLU A 21 -20.17 -3.17 -11.55
C GLU A 21 -19.53 -2.96 -10.17
N PHE A 22 -20.34 -2.92 -9.11
CA PHE A 22 -19.84 -2.80 -7.74
C PHE A 22 -18.92 -3.97 -7.35
N LEU A 23 -19.31 -5.22 -7.65
CA LEU A 23 -18.49 -6.40 -7.40
C LEU A 23 -17.23 -6.41 -8.26
N TRP A 24 -17.28 -5.87 -9.47
CA TRP A 24 -16.15 -5.80 -10.38
C TRP A 24 -15.09 -4.82 -9.88
N ASP A 25 -15.49 -3.67 -9.35
CA ASP A 25 -14.57 -2.68 -8.77
C ASP A 25 -13.88 -3.20 -7.51
N ASP A 26 -14.61 -3.91 -6.63
CA ASP A 26 -14.02 -4.57 -5.47
C ASP A 26 -13.10 -5.74 -5.85
N TRP A 27 -13.40 -6.40 -6.95
CA TRP A 27 -12.58 -7.52 -7.47
C TRP A 27 -11.28 -7.04 -8.11
N ARG A 28 -11.29 -5.87 -8.74
CA ARG A 28 -10.13 -5.27 -9.42
C ARG A 28 -9.86 -3.85 -8.91
N PRO A 29 -9.50 -3.71 -7.64
CA PRO A 29 -9.28 -2.40 -7.06
C PRO A 29 -8.05 -1.70 -7.65
N HIS A 30 -7.99 -0.41 -7.44
CA HIS A 30 -6.81 0.38 -7.74
C HIS A 30 -5.65 -0.03 -6.83
N SER A 31 -4.47 -0.08 -7.40
CA SER A 31 -3.21 -0.22 -6.67
C SER A 31 -2.17 0.74 -7.25
N ALA A 32 -1.24 1.16 -6.43
CA ALA A 32 -0.23 2.13 -6.85
C ALA A 32 1.11 1.88 -6.15
N VAL A 33 2.19 2.10 -6.89
CA VAL A 33 3.50 2.34 -6.30
C VAL A 33 3.56 3.81 -5.90
N LEU A 34 4.01 4.10 -4.68
CA LEU A 34 4.07 5.44 -4.14
C LEU A 34 5.50 5.96 -4.16
N GLY A 35 5.63 7.25 -4.45
CA GLY A 35 6.88 8.00 -4.42
C GLY A 35 6.72 9.31 -3.68
N ARG A 36 7.84 9.99 -3.45
CA ARG A 36 7.92 11.28 -2.78
C ARG A 36 7.98 12.40 -3.81
N ALA A 37 6.92 13.19 -3.92
CA ALA A 37 6.90 14.39 -4.75
C ALA A 37 7.38 15.60 -3.95
N ASP A 38 8.34 16.35 -4.48
CA ASP A 38 8.88 17.55 -3.82
C ASP A 38 7.79 18.65 -3.72
N GLY A 39 7.66 19.24 -2.54
CA GLY A 39 6.67 20.27 -2.27
C GLY A 39 5.27 19.76 -1.93
N VAL A 40 5.04 18.44 -1.95
CA VAL A 40 3.76 17.83 -1.60
C VAL A 40 3.96 16.86 -0.44
N LYS A 41 3.22 17.06 0.65
CA LYS A 41 3.32 16.17 1.81
C LYS A 41 2.80 14.78 1.50
N GLY A 42 3.42 13.76 2.11
CA GLY A 42 3.04 12.37 1.96
C GLY A 42 3.68 11.67 0.76
N TYR A 43 3.23 10.46 0.51
CA TYR A 43 3.67 9.61 -0.59
C TYR A 43 2.53 9.47 -1.59
N HIS A 44 2.83 9.64 -2.87
CA HIS A 44 1.83 9.76 -3.92
C HIS A 44 2.07 8.76 -5.04
N ASP A 45 0.99 8.36 -5.69
CA ASP A 45 1.00 7.49 -6.87
C ASP A 45 1.91 8.07 -7.97
N ILE A 46 2.94 7.35 -8.32
CA ILE A 46 3.93 7.75 -9.33
C ILE A 46 3.33 7.90 -10.74
N THR A 47 2.17 7.31 -11.00
CA THR A 47 1.47 7.49 -12.27
C THR A 47 0.78 8.85 -12.37
N ARG A 48 0.40 9.43 -11.22
CA ARG A 48 -0.20 10.77 -11.12
C ARG A 48 0.84 11.86 -10.88
N TYR A 49 1.96 11.50 -10.28
CA TYR A 49 3.10 12.38 -9.98
C TYR A 49 4.36 11.79 -10.62
N PRO A 50 4.54 11.95 -11.95
CA PRO A 50 5.70 11.35 -12.65
C PRO A 50 7.06 11.86 -12.15
N GLU A 51 7.08 13.03 -11.52
CA GLU A 51 8.25 13.64 -10.88
C GLU A 51 8.55 13.06 -9.48
N ALA A 52 7.65 12.24 -8.94
CA ALA A 52 7.84 11.65 -7.62
C ALA A 52 9.06 10.73 -7.62
N ARG A 53 9.93 10.93 -6.63
CA ARG A 53 11.16 10.17 -6.47
C ARG A 53 10.90 8.87 -5.71
N LEU A 54 11.54 7.79 -6.13
CA LEU A 54 11.54 6.51 -5.46
C LEU A 54 12.78 6.38 -4.58
N ILE A 55 12.59 5.84 -3.37
CA ILE A 55 13.71 5.58 -2.46
C ILE A 55 14.43 4.31 -2.92
N PRO A 56 15.76 4.34 -3.14
CA PRO A 56 16.48 3.16 -3.62
C PRO A 56 16.31 1.95 -2.70
N GLY A 57 15.90 0.83 -3.27
CA GLY A 57 15.70 -0.43 -2.55
C GLY A 57 14.39 -0.56 -1.77
N LEU A 58 13.54 0.47 -1.77
CA LEU A 58 12.27 0.49 -1.06
C LEU A 58 11.10 0.64 -2.02
N VAL A 59 10.17 -0.30 -2.00
CA VAL A 59 8.90 -0.22 -2.72
C VAL A 59 7.79 0.10 -1.72
N LEU A 60 7.08 1.20 -1.93
CA LEU A 60 5.87 1.56 -1.21
C LEU A 60 4.68 1.21 -2.09
N PHE A 61 3.87 0.27 -1.65
CA PHE A 61 2.74 -0.26 -2.43
C PHE A 61 1.43 -0.01 -1.71
N ARG A 62 0.46 0.62 -2.39
CA ARG A 62 -0.87 0.87 -1.87
C ARG A 62 -1.90 -0.01 -2.57
N TRP A 63 -2.81 -0.55 -1.77
CA TRP A 63 -3.96 -1.32 -2.21
C TRP A 63 -5.24 -0.68 -1.69
N ASP A 64 -6.14 -0.30 -2.59
CA ASP A 64 -7.30 0.54 -2.30
C ASP A 64 -8.60 -0.27 -2.09
N ALA A 65 -8.53 -1.42 -1.43
CA ALA A 65 -9.70 -2.27 -1.14
C ALA A 65 -9.46 -3.21 0.05
N PRO A 66 -10.52 -3.83 0.59
CA PRO A 66 -10.37 -5.01 1.43
C PRO A 66 -9.66 -6.14 0.67
N LEU A 67 -8.93 -6.99 1.41
CA LEU A 67 -8.34 -8.20 0.88
C LEU A 67 -9.24 -9.40 1.16
N PHE A 68 -9.67 -10.08 0.10
CA PHE A 68 -10.51 -11.26 0.19
C PHE A 68 -10.21 -12.25 -0.94
N PHE A 69 -10.75 -13.43 -0.86
CA PHE A 69 -10.42 -14.55 -1.75
C PHE A 69 -10.45 -14.19 -3.25
N ALA A 70 -11.38 -13.32 -3.66
CA ALA A 70 -11.56 -12.99 -5.08
C ALA A 70 -10.48 -12.03 -5.64
N ASN A 71 -9.80 -11.25 -4.79
CA ASN A 71 -8.76 -10.33 -5.21
C ASN A 71 -7.35 -10.64 -4.66
N ALA A 72 -7.22 -11.71 -3.87
CA ALA A 72 -5.96 -12.10 -3.26
C ALA A 72 -4.85 -12.38 -4.29
N GLU A 73 -5.17 -13.14 -5.34
CA GLU A 73 -4.24 -13.45 -6.43
C GLU A 73 -3.81 -12.19 -7.19
N LEU A 74 -4.76 -11.30 -7.47
CA LEU A 74 -4.46 -10.03 -8.13
C LEU A 74 -3.54 -9.15 -7.27
N PHE A 75 -3.75 -9.11 -5.96
CA PHE A 75 -2.85 -8.42 -5.03
C PHE A 75 -1.43 -8.99 -5.10
N HIS A 76 -1.31 -10.31 -5.00
CA HIS A 76 -0.03 -11.01 -5.09
C HIS A 76 0.72 -10.64 -6.38
N ASP A 77 0.06 -10.76 -7.53
CA ASP A 77 0.65 -10.45 -8.83
C ASP A 77 1.08 -8.99 -8.95
N ARG A 78 0.26 -8.06 -8.46
CA ARG A 78 0.57 -6.63 -8.48
C ARG A 78 1.75 -6.27 -7.59
N VAL A 79 1.91 -6.94 -6.45
CA VAL A 79 3.08 -6.76 -5.57
C VAL A 79 4.34 -7.26 -6.25
N LEU A 80 4.32 -8.46 -6.84
CA LEU A 80 5.48 -8.99 -7.56
C LEU A 80 5.84 -8.14 -8.79
N ASP A 81 4.85 -7.62 -9.49
CA ASP A 81 5.04 -6.70 -10.62
C ASP A 81 5.70 -5.38 -10.16
N ALA A 82 5.26 -4.83 -9.03
CA ALA A 82 5.87 -3.64 -8.44
C ALA A 82 7.35 -3.86 -8.06
N VAL A 83 7.69 -5.04 -7.56
CA VAL A 83 9.08 -5.44 -7.28
C VAL A 83 9.88 -5.57 -8.57
N ALA A 84 9.32 -6.27 -9.58
CA ALA A 84 9.99 -6.53 -10.86
C ALA A 84 10.26 -5.24 -11.66
N THR A 85 9.38 -4.25 -11.56
CA THR A 85 9.48 -2.97 -12.27
C THR A 85 10.24 -1.88 -11.50
N SER A 86 10.70 -2.18 -10.28
CA SER A 86 11.49 -1.24 -9.50
C SER A 86 12.82 -0.91 -10.20
N PRO A 87 13.21 0.39 -10.25
CA PRO A 87 14.46 0.79 -10.89
C PRO A 87 15.72 0.35 -10.15
N THR A 88 15.59 -0.05 -8.88
CA THR A 88 16.69 -0.53 -8.04
C THR A 88 16.35 -1.89 -7.42
N PRO A 89 17.34 -2.73 -7.10
CA PRO A 89 17.10 -3.97 -6.38
C PRO A 89 16.35 -3.71 -5.08
N VAL A 90 15.20 -4.37 -4.89
CA VAL A 90 14.31 -4.17 -3.75
C VAL A 90 14.85 -4.91 -2.53
N ARG A 91 14.84 -4.25 -1.38
CA ARG A 91 15.16 -4.81 -0.06
C ARG A 91 13.97 -4.87 0.86
N TRP A 92 13.12 -3.84 0.82
CA TRP A 92 11.87 -3.80 1.56
C TRP A 92 10.71 -3.48 0.63
N LEU A 93 9.60 -4.16 0.87
CA LEU A 93 8.30 -3.81 0.31
C LEU A 93 7.36 -3.46 1.45
N VAL A 94 6.84 -2.25 1.46
CA VAL A 94 5.90 -1.75 2.47
C VAL A 94 4.52 -1.60 1.87
N VAL A 95 3.56 -2.33 2.41
CA VAL A 95 2.14 -2.21 2.02
C VAL A 95 1.49 -1.10 2.83
N ALA A 96 0.99 -0.06 2.16
CA ALA A 96 0.13 0.95 2.75
C ALA A 96 -1.27 0.36 2.93
N ALA A 97 -1.59 -0.05 4.16
CA ALA A 97 -2.77 -0.83 4.48
C ALA A 97 -3.93 0.00 5.05
N GLU A 98 -3.85 1.33 5.00
CA GLU A 98 -4.95 2.20 5.47
C GLU A 98 -6.29 1.88 4.78
N PRO A 99 -6.36 1.67 3.44
CA PRO A 99 -7.60 1.31 2.77
C PRO A 99 -8.03 -0.16 2.98
N VAL A 100 -7.14 -1.01 3.51
CA VAL A 100 -7.46 -2.42 3.76
C VAL A 100 -8.27 -2.54 5.03
N THR A 101 -9.59 -2.58 4.90
CA THR A 101 -10.53 -2.61 6.02
C THR A 101 -10.86 -4.01 6.51
N SER A 102 -10.52 -5.05 5.75
CA SER A 102 -10.73 -6.45 6.12
C SER A 102 -9.75 -7.37 5.39
N VAL A 103 -9.46 -8.49 6.03
CA VAL A 103 -8.68 -9.61 5.47
C VAL A 103 -9.42 -10.90 5.82
N ASP A 104 -9.60 -11.81 4.86
CA ASP A 104 -10.13 -13.16 5.11
C ASP A 104 -9.01 -14.21 5.23
N VAL A 105 -9.37 -15.42 5.54
CA VAL A 105 -8.42 -16.54 5.73
C VAL A 105 -7.62 -16.82 4.45
N THR A 106 -8.28 -16.83 3.29
CA THR A 106 -7.63 -17.09 2.00
C THR A 106 -6.57 -16.03 1.67
N SER A 107 -6.89 -14.76 1.95
CA SER A 107 -5.94 -13.66 1.76
C SER A 107 -4.79 -13.71 2.78
N ALA A 108 -5.04 -14.16 4.01
CA ALA A 108 -3.98 -14.35 5.00
C ALA A 108 -3.00 -15.46 4.57
N ASP A 109 -3.51 -16.55 3.99
CA ASP A 109 -2.69 -17.63 3.44
C ASP A 109 -1.86 -17.13 2.24
N MET A 110 -2.47 -16.36 1.34
CA MET A 110 -1.76 -15.71 0.22
C MET A 110 -0.67 -14.75 0.72
N LEU A 111 -0.94 -13.93 1.74
CA LEU A 111 0.08 -13.03 2.33
C LEU A 111 1.23 -13.82 2.94
N ALA A 112 0.97 -14.98 3.54
CA ALA A 112 2.01 -15.87 4.05
C ALA A 112 2.89 -16.43 2.92
N GLU A 113 2.29 -16.84 1.80
CA GLU A 113 3.00 -17.31 0.61
C GLU A 113 3.81 -16.19 -0.04
N LEU A 114 3.23 -14.99 -0.13
CA LEU A 114 3.92 -13.81 -0.64
C LEU A 114 5.14 -13.45 0.21
N ASP A 115 5.02 -13.50 1.54
CA ASP A 115 6.12 -13.28 2.46
C ASP A 115 7.27 -14.29 2.24
N GLU A 116 6.95 -15.57 2.07
CA GLU A 116 7.95 -16.59 1.72
C GLU A 116 8.66 -16.29 0.40
N THR A 117 7.90 -15.91 -0.62
CA THR A 117 8.42 -15.59 -1.96
C THR A 117 9.37 -14.39 -1.91
N LEU A 118 8.95 -13.32 -1.22
CA LEU A 118 9.76 -12.11 -1.05
C LEU A 118 11.01 -12.38 -0.21
N HIS A 119 10.86 -13.10 0.90
CA HIS A 119 11.97 -13.46 1.77
C HIS A 119 13.03 -14.31 1.05
N ALA A 120 12.62 -15.27 0.22
CA ALA A 120 13.51 -16.07 -0.60
C ALA A 120 14.30 -15.21 -1.62
N ALA A 121 13.77 -14.06 -2.02
CA ALA A 121 14.43 -13.08 -2.87
C ALA A 121 15.23 -12.02 -2.06
N GLY A 122 15.33 -12.15 -0.75
CA GLY A 122 16.00 -11.19 0.13
C GLY A 122 15.22 -9.90 0.37
N ILE A 123 13.90 -9.93 0.21
CA ILE A 123 13.01 -8.79 0.38
C ILE A 123 12.18 -8.97 1.65
N GLU A 124 12.17 -7.97 2.51
CA GLU A 124 11.35 -7.95 3.72
C GLU A 124 9.98 -7.34 3.42
N LEU A 125 8.91 -8.05 3.81
CA LEU A 125 7.53 -7.57 3.72
C LEU A 125 7.16 -6.83 5.00
N CYS A 126 6.82 -5.56 4.85
CA CYS A 126 6.35 -4.70 5.94
C CYS A 126 4.95 -4.16 5.64
N VAL A 127 4.27 -3.74 6.69
CA VAL A 127 2.92 -3.19 6.61
C VAL A 127 2.85 -1.88 7.39
N ALA A 128 2.32 -0.83 6.77
CA ALA A 128 2.11 0.46 7.41
C ALA A 128 0.62 0.82 7.46
N GLU A 129 0.21 1.53 8.51
CA GLU A 129 -1.13 2.11 8.67
C GLU A 129 -2.26 1.07 8.73
N MET A 130 -1.95 -0.17 9.10
CA MET A 130 -2.99 -1.19 9.26
C MET A 130 -3.84 -0.94 10.49
N LYS A 131 -5.15 -0.99 10.34
CA LYS A 131 -6.13 -0.80 11.41
C LYS A 131 -6.10 -1.96 12.40
N ASP A 132 -6.29 -1.68 13.68
CA ASP A 132 -6.23 -2.68 14.75
C ASP A 132 -7.20 -3.86 14.55
N PRO A 133 -8.46 -3.67 14.10
CA PRO A 133 -9.35 -4.81 13.82
C PRO A 133 -8.82 -5.77 12.75
N VAL A 134 -8.06 -5.26 11.78
CA VAL A 134 -7.41 -6.09 10.75
C VAL A 134 -6.20 -6.82 11.33
N LYS A 135 -5.36 -6.14 12.12
CA LYS A 135 -4.25 -6.78 12.86
C LYS A 135 -4.75 -7.91 13.76
N ASP A 136 -5.88 -7.74 14.45
CA ASP A 136 -6.48 -8.76 15.31
C ASP A 136 -6.92 -10.00 14.50
N LYS A 137 -7.38 -9.81 13.26
CA LYS A 137 -7.64 -10.93 12.36
C LYS A 137 -6.34 -11.64 11.97
N LEU A 138 -5.29 -10.90 11.60
CA LEU A 138 -3.99 -11.48 11.27
C LEU A 138 -3.38 -12.23 12.45
N LYS A 139 -3.56 -11.75 13.68
CA LYS A 139 -3.14 -12.46 14.91
C LYS A 139 -3.86 -13.80 15.03
N ARG A 140 -5.19 -13.81 14.81
CA ARG A 140 -5.98 -15.05 14.86
C ARG A 140 -5.59 -16.05 13.78
N PHE A 141 -5.16 -15.58 12.62
CA PHE A 141 -4.70 -16.42 11.52
C PHE A 141 -3.22 -16.83 11.65
N GLY A 142 -2.51 -16.34 12.68
CA GLY A 142 -1.11 -16.64 12.92
C GLY A 142 -0.12 -15.84 12.05
N LEU A 143 -0.62 -15.02 11.12
CA LEU A 143 0.22 -14.26 10.19
C LEU A 143 0.97 -13.12 10.88
N PHE A 144 0.36 -12.47 11.87
CA PHE A 144 1.00 -11.40 12.62
C PHE A 144 2.29 -11.87 13.31
N ALA A 145 2.26 -13.03 13.96
CA ALA A 145 3.43 -13.62 14.60
C ALA A 145 4.49 -14.06 13.59
N ARG A 146 4.06 -14.50 12.42
CA ARG A 146 4.95 -14.93 11.33
C ARG A 146 5.73 -13.75 10.73
N LEU A 147 5.07 -12.64 10.40
CA LEU A 147 5.71 -11.42 9.90
C LEU A 147 6.57 -10.75 10.98
N GLY A 148 6.19 -10.90 12.24
CA GLY A 148 6.80 -10.25 13.38
C GLY A 148 6.24 -8.84 13.65
N GLU A 149 6.22 -8.44 14.90
CA GLU A 149 5.69 -7.15 15.33
C GLU A 149 6.44 -5.97 14.72
N THR A 150 7.74 -6.13 14.50
CA THR A 150 8.63 -5.11 13.91
C THR A 150 8.35 -4.82 12.43
N ALA A 151 7.61 -5.69 11.74
CA ALA A 151 7.18 -5.49 10.36
C ALA A 151 5.96 -4.54 10.23
N PHE A 152 5.31 -4.18 11.35
CA PHE A 152 4.13 -3.33 11.37
C PHE A 152 4.48 -1.93 11.85
N PHE A 153 4.21 -0.93 11.01
CA PHE A 153 4.50 0.47 11.28
C PHE A 153 3.21 1.29 11.45
N PRO A 154 3.18 2.26 12.38
CA PRO A 154 1.99 3.09 12.59
C PRO A 154 1.71 4.02 11.40
N THR A 155 2.76 4.46 10.68
CA THR A 155 2.67 5.36 9.53
C THR A 155 3.65 4.96 8.43
N MET A 156 3.38 5.40 7.20
CA MET A 156 4.33 5.26 6.10
C MET A 156 5.67 5.96 6.41
N GLY A 157 5.62 7.15 7.00
CA GLY A 157 6.81 7.89 7.40
C GLY A 157 7.68 7.11 8.39
N ALA A 158 7.07 6.41 9.36
CA ALA A 158 7.79 5.56 10.30
C ALA A 158 8.48 4.38 9.60
N ALA A 159 7.81 3.74 8.64
CA ALA A 159 8.39 2.67 7.84
C ALA A 159 9.59 3.15 7.01
N VAL A 160 9.44 4.29 6.33
CA VAL A 160 10.52 4.90 5.54
C VAL A 160 11.71 5.28 6.42
N SER A 161 11.47 5.92 7.56
CA SER A 161 12.54 6.30 8.50
C SER A 161 13.29 5.07 9.01
N SER A 162 12.58 4.00 9.35
CA SER A 162 13.19 2.73 9.77
C SER A 162 14.04 2.10 8.68
N TYR A 163 13.54 2.12 7.43
CA TYR A 163 14.30 1.64 6.27
C TYR A 163 15.60 2.42 6.07
N LEU A 164 15.55 3.75 6.09
CA LEU A 164 16.71 4.63 5.88
C LEU A 164 17.79 4.47 6.97
N VAL A 165 17.38 4.19 8.21
CA VAL A 165 18.30 3.88 9.31
C VAL A 165 18.97 2.52 9.09
N THR A 166 18.22 1.52 8.65
CA THR A 166 18.71 0.14 8.46
C THR A 166 19.52 -0.02 7.17
N HIS A 167 19.15 0.73 6.14
CA HIS A 167 19.76 0.69 4.81
C HIS A 167 20.17 2.10 4.39
N PRO A 168 21.37 2.55 4.72
CA PRO A 168 21.87 3.85 4.27
C PRO A 168 21.93 3.88 2.72
N VAL A 169 21.16 4.78 2.15
CA VAL A 169 21.06 5.01 0.69
C VAL A 169 21.19 6.51 0.41
N ASP A 170 21.53 6.86 -0.81
CA ASP A 170 21.58 8.26 -1.24
C ASP A 170 20.15 8.79 -1.41
N TRP A 171 19.62 9.34 -0.32
CA TRP A 171 18.27 9.88 -0.24
C TRP A 171 18.23 11.11 0.65
N VAL A 172 17.66 12.19 0.13
CA VAL A 172 17.35 13.41 0.87
C VAL A 172 15.87 13.73 0.68
N ASP A 173 15.14 13.84 1.81
CA ASP A 173 13.76 14.28 1.78
C ASP A 173 13.72 15.82 1.60
N TRP A 174 12.78 16.31 0.81
CA TRP A 174 12.61 17.75 0.59
C TRP A 174 12.16 18.48 1.87
N GLU A 175 11.45 17.80 2.77
CA GLU A 175 11.06 18.35 4.07
C GLU A 175 12.28 18.59 4.99
N ASP A 176 13.29 17.74 4.93
CA ASP A 176 14.53 17.91 5.69
C ASP A 176 15.35 19.09 5.17
N GLY A 177 15.34 19.33 3.86
CA GLY A 177 15.95 20.52 3.25
C GLY A 177 15.29 21.84 3.65
N GLY A 178 13.99 21.82 3.99
CA GLY A 178 13.27 22.97 4.53
C GLY A 178 13.64 23.30 5.99
N ALA A 179 14.05 22.30 6.77
CA ALA A 179 14.50 22.50 8.16
C ALA A 179 15.88 23.18 8.23
N LEU A 180 16.76 22.97 7.25
CA LEU A 180 18.05 23.67 7.14
C LEU A 180 17.86 25.16 6.80
N SER A 181 16.81 25.54 6.10
CA SER A 181 16.48 26.96 5.85
C SER A 181 16.02 27.70 7.12
N GLY A 182 15.55 26.98 8.13
CA GLY A 182 15.20 27.54 9.45
C GLY A 182 16.43 28.00 10.26
N GLU A 183 17.54 27.31 10.16
CA GLU A 183 18.81 27.73 10.77
C GLU A 183 19.44 28.95 10.05
N GLU A 184 19.33 29.00 8.74
CA GLU A 184 19.75 30.16 7.96
C GLU A 184 18.95 31.44 8.30
N ILE A 185 17.69 31.29 8.71
CA ILE A 185 16.85 32.41 9.16
C ILE A 185 17.30 32.90 10.55
N LEU A 186 17.82 32.02 11.40
CA LEU A 186 18.37 32.43 12.72
C LEU A 186 19.70 33.19 12.59
N GLU A 187 20.60 32.77 11.70
CA GLU A 187 21.87 33.47 11.48
C GLU A 187 21.69 34.88 10.86
N ARG A 188 20.62 35.10 10.10
CA ARG A 188 20.29 36.43 9.55
C ARG A 188 19.66 37.40 10.54
N ARG A 189 19.37 36.96 11.78
CA ARG A 189 18.77 37.82 12.83
C ARG A 189 19.74 38.28 13.91
N LEU A 190 21.01 38.00 13.77
CA LEU A 190 22.03 38.59 14.70
C LEU A 190 22.60 39.84 14.03
N PRO A 191 22.57 40.98 14.75
CA PRO A 191 23.06 42.25 14.26
C PRO A 191 24.57 42.30 14.14
#